data_0211a83644ff6bb05dc6c62659bd4df5
#
_entry.id   0211a83644ff6bb05dc6c62659bd4df5
#
_cell.length_a   1.000
_cell.length_b   1.000
_cell.length_c   1.000
_cell.angle_alpha   90.00
_cell.angle_beta   90.00
_cell.angle_gamma   90.00
#
_symmetry.space_group_name_H-M   'P 1'
#
loop_
_entity.id
_entity.type
_entity.pdbx_description
1 polymer ?
#
loop_
_entity_poly.entity_id
_entity_poly.type
_entity_poly.pdbx_seq_one_letter_code
_entity_poly.pdbx_strand_id
1 'polypeptide(L)' 'MPRLVFAHLARADGDTIRAALYLLGGGGTDPRTMARDLGMPSIEAAKRAMQYWAGAGLL' A
#
# COMPACT_ATOMS: atom_id res chain seq x y z
N MET A 1 -9.42 -11.35 1.07
CA MET A 1 -8.11 -10.73 0.82
C MET A 1 -7.34 -11.54 -0.21
N PRO A 2 -6.72 -10.91 -1.19
CA PRO A 2 -5.92 -11.62 -2.17
C PRO A 2 -4.77 -12.40 -1.51
N ARG A 3 -4.47 -13.55 -2.08
CA ARG A 3 -3.40 -14.40 -1.58
C ARG A 3 -2.05 -13.69 -1.57
N LEU A 4 -1.80 -12.82 -2.54
CA LEU A 4 -0.56 -12.05 -2.63
C LEU A 4 -0.33 -11.20 -1.38
N VAL A 5 -1.36 -10.46 -0.95
CA VAL A 5 -1.25 -9.62 0.25
C VAL A 5 -1.05 -10.49 1.48
N PHE A 6 -1.80 -11.59 1.57
CA PHE A 6 -1.68 -12.51 2.69
C PHE A 6 -0.26 -13.09 2.81
N ALA A 7 0.35 -13.43 1.68
CA ALA A 7 1.70 -13.98 1.66
C ALA A 7 2.75 -12.98 2.16
N HIS A 8 2.47 -11.68 2.11
CA HIS A 8 3.40 -10.63 2.54
C HIS A 8 3.13 -10.11 3.95
N LEU A 9 2.11 -10.58 4.64
CA LEU A 9 1.74 -10.07 5.96
C LEU A 9 2.88 -10.10 6.97
N ALA A 10 3.72 -11.13 6.92
CA ALA A 10 4.82 -11.28 7.86
C ALA A 10 6.04 -10.42 7.51
N ARG A 11 6.11 -9.89 6.28
CA ARG A 11 7.28 -9.15 5.78
C ARG A 11 7.02 -7.66 5.66
N ALA A 12 5.77 -7.27 5.36
CA ALA A 12 5.43 -5.89 5.14
C ALA A 12 5.10 -5.20 6.47
N ASP A 13 5.48 -3.93 6.60
CA ASP A 13 5.11 -3.14 7.76
C ASP A 13 3.62 -2.73 7.69
N GLY A 14 3.12 -2.10 8.75
CA GLY A 14 1.72 -1.72 8.85
C GLY A 14 1.29 -0.76 7.76
N ASP A 15 2.14 0.21 7.39
CA ASP A 15 1.83 1.16 6.33
C ASP A 15 1.72 0.48 4.98
N THR A 16 2.61 -0.47 4.70
CA THR A 16 2.58 -1.23 3.45
C THR A 16 1.30 -2.05 3.34
N ILE A 17 0.88 -2.71 4.41
CA ILE A 17 -0.37 -3.47 4.42
C ILE A 17 -1.58 -2.57 4.24
N ARG A 18 -1.61 -1.41 4.91
CA ARG A 18 -2.72 -0.47 4.75
C ARG A 18 -2.81 0.06 3.33
N ALA A 19 -1.67 0.29 2.68
CA ALA A 19 -1.65 0.69 1.28
C ALA A 19 -2.26 -0.38 0.39
N ALA A 20 -1.97 -1.65 0.63
CA ALA A 20 -2.57 -2.74 -0.15
C ALA A 20 -4.10 -2.75 -0.01
N LEU A 21 -4.61 -2.61 1.21
CA LEU A 21 -6.04 -2.58 1.46
C LEU A 21 -6.70 -1.37 0.78
N TYR A 22 -6.02 -0.22 0.80
CA TYR A 22 -6.49 0.99 0.14
C TYR A 22 -6.60 0.79 -1.37
N LEU A 23 -5.57 0.22 -2.00
CA LEU A 23 -5.54 -0.04 -3.43
C LEU A 23 -6.62 -1.04 -3.83
N LEU A 24 -6.80 -2.11 -3.06
CA LEU A 24 -7.80 -3.13 -3.34
C LEU A 24 -9.23 -2.60 -3.14
N GLY A 25 -9.40 -1.63 -2.25
CA GLY A 25 -10.68 -1.01 -2.01
C GLY A 25 -11.07 0.07 -3.02
N GLY A 26 -10.29 0.26 -4.07
CA GLY A 26 -10.60 1.23 -5.12
C GLY A 26 -10.13 2.64 -4.80
N GLY A 27 -9.16 2.79 -3.91
CA GLY A 27 -8.69 4.09 -3.44
C GLY A 27 -7.77 4.85 -4.41
N GLY A 28 -7.49 4.30 -5.58
CA GLY A 28 -6.66 4.99 -6.56
C GLY A 28 -5.16 4.86 -6.29
N THR A 29 -4.36 5.46 -7.18
CA THR A 29 -2.90 5.28 -7.17
C THR A 29 -2.13 6.57 -6.96
N ASP A 30 -2.78 7.63 -6.45
CA ASP A 30 -2.10 8.89 -6.16
C ASP A 30 -1.48 8.82 -4.76
N PRO A 31 -0.13 8.86 -4.63
CA PRO A 31 0.51 8.77 -3.34
C PRO A 31 0.15 9.90 -2.39
N ARG A 32 -0.16 11.10 -2.90
CA ARG A 32 -0.56 12.22 -2.05
C ARG A 32 -1.91 11.94 -1.38
N THR A 33 -2.87 11.47 -2.18
CA THR A 33 -4.19 11.12 -1.67
C THR A 33 -4.10 9.95 -0.69
N MET A 34 -3.33 8.93 -1.03
CA MET A 34 -3.13 7.78 -0.15
C MET A 34 -2.53 8.20 1.19
N ALA A 35 -1.48 9.01 1.17
CA ALA A 35 -0.84 9.46 2.41
C ALA A 35 -1.82 10.23 3.30
N ARG A 36 -2.62 11.11 2.70
CA ARG A 36 -3.63 11.88 3.43
C ARG A 36 -4.71 10.98 4.02
N ASP A 37 -5.26 10.09 3.20
CA ASP A 37 -6.41 9.27 3.60
C ASP A 37 -6.02 8.23 4.65
N LEU A 38 -4.79 7.71 4.59
CA LEU A 38 -4.30 6.72 5.53
C LEU A 38 -3.55 7.31 6.73
N GLY A 39 -3.36 8.64 6.75
CA GLY A 39 -2.63 9.29 7.82
C GLY A 39 -1.16 8.93 7.88
N MET A 40 -0.55 8.69 6.73
CA MET A 40 0.86 8.36 6.65
C MET A 40 1.74 9.58 6.98
N PRO A 41 2.95 9.37 7.53
CA PRO A 41 3.79 10.47 7.97
C PRO A 41 4.32 11.33 6.83
N SER A 42 4.37 10.81 5.61
CA SER A 42 4.86 11.56 4.46
C SER A 42 4.38 10.94 3.15
N ILE A 43 4.45 11.73 2.05
CA ILE A 43 4.17 11.23 0.70
C ILE A 43 5.18 10.14 0.32
N GLU A 44 6.41 10.25 0.79
CA GLU A 44 7.45 9.26 0.52
C GLU A 44 7.09 7.89 1.08
N ALA A 45 6.44 7.83 2.23
CA ALA A 45 5.96 6.56 2.78
C ALA A 45 4.93 5.90 1.84
N ALA A 46 4.00 6.69 1.29
CA ALA A 46 3.03 6.20 0.33
C ALA A 46 3.68 5.72 -0.95
N LYS A 47 4.66 6.47 -1.47
CA LYS A 47 5.40 6.07 -2.67
C LYS A 47 6.12 4.74 -2.47
N ARG A 48 6.78 4.56 -1.33
CA ARG A 48 7.49 3.32 -1.04
C ARG A 48 6.54 2.13 -0.95
N ALA A 49 5.38 2.33 -0.30
CA ALA A 49 4.37 1.27 -0.22
C ALA A 49 3.84 0.89 -1.60
N MET A 50 3.59 1.86 -2.46
CA MET A 50 3.16 1.60 -3.82
C MET A 50 4.22 0.87 -4.63
N GLN A 51 5.48 1.26 -4.50
CA GLN A 51 6.58 0.59 -5.19
C GLN A 51 6.74 -0.85 -4.73
N TYR A 52 6.56 -1.10 -3.45
CA TYR A 52 6.59 -2.46 -2.90
C TYR A 52 5.53 -3.34 -3.59
N TRP A 53 4.29 -2.86 -3.66
CA TRP A 53 3.21 -3.65 -4.25
C TRP A 53 3.31 -3.76 -5.77
N ALA A 54 3.85 -2.74 -6.43
CA ALA A 54 4.13 -2.83 -7.86
C ALA A 54 5.18 -3.92 -8.14
N GLY A 55 6.25 -3.97 -7.34
CA GLY A 55 7.26 -5.01 -7.46
C GLY A 55 6.74 -6.41 -7.12
N ALA A 56 5.75 -6.49 -6.22
CA ALA A 56 5.14 -7.76 -5.83
C ALA A 56 4.03 -8.22 -6.80
N GLY A 57 3.65 -7.39 -7.76
CA GLY A 57 2.66 -7.76 -8.76
C GLY A 57 1.21 -7.41 -8.43
N LEU A 58 0.97 -6.61 -7.38
CA LEU A 58 -0.40 -6.21 -7.03
C LEU A 58 -0.94 -5.13 -7.98
N LEU A 59 -0.06 -4.27 -8.44
CA LEU A 59 -0.40 -3.18 -9.36
C LEU A 59 -0.09 -3.54 -10.81
#